data_e104b2ebd2753f2aed0633c9d9d8a1d8
#
_entry.id   e104b2ebd2753f2aed0633c9d9d8a1d8
#
_cell.length_a   1.000
_cell.length_b   1.000
_cell.length_c   1.000
_cell.angle_alpha   90.00
_cell.angle_beta   90.00
_cell.angle_gamma   90.00
#
_symmetry.space_group_name_H-M   'P 1'
#
loop_
_entity.id
_entity.type
_entity.pdbx_description
1 polymer ?
#
loop_
_entity_poly.entity_id
_entity_poly.type
_entity_poly.pdbx_seq_one_letter_code
_entity_poly.pdbx_strand_id
1 'polypeptide(L)'
;MTQEGKDEEHPQIPDDLLETVIIELEGEDAPFVKFLDRDLKMKWLDEGDGRLGFTRFECDHNEIYRRRRLGIPPGPVTIALNPLLMGDSKLFLHTLTHEVLHAAGLLDHDGLHAKIVGKIAPAPKLRDSPVLMRLREKVLETLPEGQWICSKCGHTWERRRVTRPTRCPKCASRFEA
;
A
#
# COMPACT_ATOMS: atom_id res chain seq x y z
N MET A 1 13.79 31.82 -20.55
CA MET A 1 13.86 30.39 -20.94
C MET A 1 14.02 29.62 -19.65
N THR A 2 12.89 29.22 -19.12
CA THR A 2 12.71 28.60 -17.80
C THR A 2 13.14 27.14 -17.84
N GLN A 3 14.03 26.76 -16.96
CA GLN A 3 14.38 25.37 -16.65
C GLN A 3 13.28 24.74 -15.79
N GLU A 4 12.18 24.37 -16.41
CA GLU A 4 11.15 23.52 -15.81
C GLU A 4 11.19 22.19 -16.58
N GLY A 5 11.62 21.10 -15.93
CA GLY A 5 11.56 19.76 -16.53
C GLY A 5 12.73 18.86 -16.23
N LYS A 6 13.25 18.86 -15.00
CA LYS A 6 14.31 17.90 -14.59
C LYS A 6 14.15 17.46 -13.13
N ASP A 7 12.95 17.40 -12.63
CA ASP A 7 12.73 17.01 -11.24
C ASP A 7 11.55 16.05 -11.15
N GLU A 8 11.88 14.75 -11.21
CA GLU A 8 11.27 13.70 -10.40
C GLU A 8 11.95 12.36 -10.70
N GLU A 9 13.27 12.33 -10.55
CA GLU A 9 14.02 11.09 -10.71
C GLU A 9 13.64 10.06 -9.61
N HIS A 10 13.04 10.52 -8.51
CA HIS A 10 12.57 9.66 -7.39
C HIS A 10 11.41 10.32 -6.61
N PRO A 11 10.56 9.51 -5.95
CA PRO A 11 9.47 10.05 -5.13
C PRO A 11 10.02 10.82 -3.93
N GLN A 12 9.34 11.92 -3.57
CA GLN A 12 9.71 12.75 -2.43
C GLN A 12 8.90 12.39 -1.19
N ILE A 13 9.52 12.43 -0.03
CA ILE A 13 8.83 12.31 1.26
C ILE A 13 8.39 13.72 1.66
N PRO A 14 7.09 13.95 1.97
CA PRO A 14 6.65 15.22 2.53
C PRO A 14 7.41 15.57 3.82
N ASP A 15 7.78 16.83 3.98
CA ASP A 15 8.68 17.30 5.07
C ASP A 15 8.17 16.95 6.47
N ASP A 16 6.86 16.95 6.67
CA ASP A 16 6.19 16.69 7.96
C ASP A 16 5.89 15.21 8.22
N LEU A 17 5.99 14.34 7.20
CA LEU A 17 5.55 12.95 7.32
C LEU A 17 6.40 12.16 8.30
N LEU A 18 7.73 12.27 8.22
CA LEU A 18 8.62 11.51 9.10
C LEU A 18 8.46 11.96 10.55
N GLU A 19 8.33 13.27 10.80
CA GLU A 19 8.08 13.82 12.12
C GLU A 19 6.75 13.31 12.69
N THR A 20 5.69 13.32 11.87
CA THR A 20 4.37 12.80 12.25
C THR A 20 4.44 11.33 12.62
N VAL A 21 5.14 10.51 11.82
CA VAL A 21 5.32 9.07 12.09
C VAL A 21 6.10 8.85 13.39
N ILE A 22 7.16 9.62 13.64
CA ILE A 22 7.96 9.52 14.87
C ILE A 22 7.09 9.81 16.09
N ILE A 23 6.28 10.88 16.05
CA ILE A 23 5.36 11.25 17.14
C ILE A 23 4.32 10.15 17.38
N GLU A 24 3.72 9.61 16.32
CA GLU A 24 2.66 8.58 16.44
C GLU A 24 3.20 7.23 16.92
N LEU A 25 4.50 6.97 16.76
CA LEU A 25 5.16 5.75 17.22
C LEU A 25 5.80 5.90 18.60
N GLU A 26 5.67 7.05 19.25
CA GLU A 26 6.19 7.27 20.59
C GLU A 26 5.55 6.30 21.59
N GLY A 27 6.39 5.49 22.25
CA GLY A 27 5.94 4.48 23.20
C GLY A 27 5.50 3.15 22.60
N GLU A 28 5.50 3.01 21.28
CA GLU A 28 5.17 1.77 20.57
C GLU A 28 6.43 0.94 20.25
N ASP A 29 6.25 -0.37 19.96
CA ASP A 29 7.36 -1.26 19.57
C ASP A 29 7.79 -1.05 18.11
N ALA A 30 8.41 0.10 17.85
CA ALA A 30 8.94 0.49 16.54
C ALA A 30 10.46 0.79 16.64
N PRO A 31 11.31 -0.23 16.77
CA PRO A 31 12.71 -0.08 17.20
C PRO A 31 13.59 0.69 16.20
N PHE A 32 13.18 0.83 14.94
CA PHE A 32 13.93 1.56 13.92
C PHE A 32 13.47 3.01 13.75
N VAL A 33 12.41 3.44 14.43
CA VAL A 33 11.87 4.81 14.32
C VAL A 33 12.91 5.91 14.49
N LYS A 34 13.84 5.73 15.42
CA LYS A 34 14.94 6.67 15.70
C LYS A 34 16.02 6.76 14.61
N PHE A 35 15.91 5.94 13.57
CA PHE A 35 16.84 5.88 12.45
C PHE A 35 16.19 6.25 11.11
N LEU A 36 14.90 6.65 11.11
CA LEU A 36 14.15 6.95 9.89
C LEU A 36 14.75 8.10 9.06
N ASP A 37 15.45 9.03 9.71
CA ASP A 37 16.15 10.14 9.07
C ASP A 37 17.50 9.75 8.45
N ARG A 38 17.91 8.48 8.60
CA ARG A 38 19.22 7.97 8.18
C ARG A 38 19.05 6.91 7.10
N ASP A 39 19.85 7.01 6.07
CA ASP A 39 20.00 5.96 5.04
C ASP A 39 18.69 5.50 4.36
N LEU A 40 17.65 6.34 4.36
CA LEU A 40 16.40 6.08 3.67
C LEU A 40 16.51 6.52 2.20
N LYS A 41 16.40 5.56 1.27
CA LYS A 41 16.46 5.80 -0.18
C LYS A 41 15.07 5.66 -0.76
N MET A 42 14.69 6.63 -1.60
CA MET A 42 13.44 6.60 -2.35
C MET A 42 13.69 6.26 -3.80
N LYS A 43 12.80 5.48 -4.42
CA LYS A 43 12.84 5.21 -5.86
C LYS A 43 11.45 4.92 -6.43
N TRP A 44 11.29 5.08 -7.73
CA TRP A 44 10.12 4.57 -8.44
C TRP A 44 10.27 3.08 -8.73
N LEU A 45 9.15 2.36 -8.71
CA LEU A 45 9.04 1.00 -9.24
C LEU A 45 9.07 1.03 -10.76
N ASP A 46 9.45 -0.10 -11.36
CA ASP A 46 9.37 -0.27 -12.81
C ASP A 46 7.90 -0.26 -13.27
N GLU A 47 7.67 0.28 -14.46
CA GLU A 47 6.37 0.22 -15.10
C GLU A 47 5.96 -1.26 -15.29
N GLY A 48 4.82 -1.64 -14.74
CA GLY A 48 4.32 -3.02 -14.80
C GLY A 48 4.52 -3.83 -13.51
N ASP A 49 5.22 -3.30 -12.51
CA ASP A 49 5.15 -3.88 -11.17
C ASP A 49 3.73 -3.78 -10.64
N GLY A 50 3.15 -4.91 -10.22
CA GLY A 50 1.78 -4.97 -9.73
C GLY A 50 1.59 -4.42 -8.33
N ARG A 51 2.66 -4.04 -7.63
CA ARG A 51 2.63 -3.47 -6.28
C ARG A 51 2.48 -1.95 -6.34
N LEU A 52 1.83 -1.38 -5.33
CA LEU A 52 1.80 0.08 -5.14
C LEU A 52 3.06 0.61 -4.46
N GLY A 53 3.65 -0.17 -3.58
CA GLY A 53 4.91 0.15 -2.91
C GLY A 53 5.54 -1.08 -2.28
N PHE A 54 6.78 -0.95 -1.85
CA PHE A 54 7.45 -1.89 -0.95
C PHE A 54 8.59 -1.23 -0.19
N THR A 55 8.90 -1.78 0.97
CA THR A 55 10.09 -1.44 1.77
C THR A 55 11.07 -2.61 1.73
N ARG A 56 12.32 -2.31 1.44
CA ARG A 56 13.42 -3.29 1.37
C ARG A 56 14.56 -2.87 2.27
N PHE A 57 14.96 -3.79 3.14
CA PHE A 57 16.20 -3.72 3.90
C PHE A 57 17.33 -4.41 3.11
N GLU A 58 18.56 -3.91 3.20
CA GLU A 58 19.71 -4.53 2.51
C GLU A 58 20.17 -5.83 3.21
N CYS A 59 19.82 -6.03 4.48
CA CYS A 59 20.11 -7.27 5.19
C CYS A 59 19.02 -8.32 4.97
N ASP A 60 19.35 -9.59 5.25
CA ASP A 60 18.40 -10.68 5.18
C ASP A 60 17.35 -10.63 6.31
N HIS A 61 16.32 -11.47 6.18
CA HIS A 61 15.19 -11.52 7.11
C HIS A 61 15.62 -11.84 8.57
N ASN A 62 16.56 -12.76 8.76
CA ASN A 62 17.02 -13.12 10.10
C ASN A 62 17.80 -11.98 10.76
N GLU A 63 18.64 -11.30 9.97
CA GLU A 63 19.42 -10.18 10.45
C GLU A 63 18.53 -8.98 10.79
N ILE A 64 17.47 -8.69 10.04
CA ILE A 64 16.57 -7.58 10.38
C ILE A 64 15.84 -7.85 11.71
N TYR A 65 15.37 -9.07 11.96
CA TYR A 65 14.77 -9.43 13.24
C TYR A 65 15.77 -9.39 14.39
N ARG A 66 17.03 -9.78 14.13
CA ARG A 66 18.11 -9.64 15.10
C ARG A 66 18.38 -8.17 15.45
N ARG A 67 18.47 -7.29 14.44
CA ARG A 67 18.66 -5.84 14.63
C ARG A 67 17.50 -5.21 15.37
N ARG A 68 16.26 -5.58 15.02
CA ARG A 68 15.06 -5.17 15.73
C ARG A 68 15.15 -5.51 17.22
N ARG A 69 15.46 -6.75 17.58
CA ARG A 69 15.58 -7.21 18.97
C ARG A 69 16.69 -6.49 19.74
N LEU A 70 17.79 -6.16 19.08
CA LEU A 70 18.93 -5.48 19.70
C LEU A 70 18.79 -3.94 19.70
N GLY A 71 17.79 -3.37 19.03
CA GLY A 71 17.60 -1.93 18.90
C GLY A 71 18.75 -1.22 18.19
N ILE A 72 19.46 -1.92 17.28
CA ILE A 72 20.54 -1.35 16.46
C ILE A 72 20.03 -0.93 15.09
N PRO A 73 20.74 -0.04 14.34
CA PRO A 73 20.27 0.46 13.06
C PRO A 73 19.92 -0.65 12.06
N PRO A 74 18.85 -0.50 11.26
CA PRO A 74 18.49 -1.50 10.24
C PRO A 74 19.49 -1.58 9.09
N GLY A 75 20.35 -0.57 8.92
CA GLY A 75 21.18 -0.36 7.74
C GLY A 75 20.39 0.38 6.66
N PRO A 76 20.91 0.45 5.43
CA PRO A 76 20.23 1.14 4.34
C PRO A 76 18.84 0.52 4.06
N VAL A 77 17.85 1.39 3.93
CA VAL A 77 16.46 1.02 3.64
C VAL A 77 16.03 1.69 2.34
N THR A 78 15.41 0.93 1.46
CA THR A 78 14.84 1.46 0.22
C THR A 78 13.34 1.36 0.27
N ILE A 79 12.64 2.48 0.09
CA ILE A 79 11.20 2.55 -0.19
C ILE A 79 11.02 2.77 -1.68
N ALA A 80 10.26 1.89 -2.31
CA ALA A 80 9.91 2.00 -3.72
C ALA A 80 8.41 2.19 -3.88
N LEU A 81 7.99 3.14 -4.72
CA LEU A 81 6.60 3.49 -4.97
C LEU A 81 6.27 3.37 -6.46
N ASN A 82 5.03 2.98 -6.76
CA ASN A 82 4.58 2.86 -8.14
C ASN A 82 4.33 4.25 -8.74
N PRO A 83 4.84 4.56 -9.94
CA PRO A 83 4.62 5.84 -10.62
C PRO A 83 3.14 6.19 -10.84
N LEU A 84 2.24 5.19 -10.89
CA LEU A 84 0.81 5.42 -10.97
C LEU A 84 0.27 6.29 -9.83
N LEU A 85 0.94 6.27 -8.67
CA LEU A 85 0.55 7.05 -7.49
C LEU A 85 0.67 8.56 -7.70
N MET A 86 1.45 9.02 -8.68
CA MET A 86 1.54 10.46 -9.03
C MET A 86 0.17 11.05 -9.39
N GLY A 87 -0.74 10.24 -9.90
CA GLY A 87 -2.11 10.65 -10.25
C GLY A 87 -3.10 10.65 -9.07
N ASP A 88 -2.66 10.31 -7.85
CA ASP A 88 -3.55 10.16 -6.69
C ASP A 88 -2.80 10.47 -5.39
N SER A 89 -2.80 11.75 -5.00
CA SER A 89 -2.05 12.23 -3.83
C SER A 89 -2.46 11.57 -2.51
N LYS A 90 -3.74 11.20 -2.35
CA LYS A 90 -4.22 10.53 -1.13
C LYS A 90 -3.72 9.08 -1.07
N LEU A 91 -3.79 8.37 -2.19
CA LEU A 91 -3.28 7.00 -2.26
C LEU A 91 -1.75 6.98 -2.17
N PHE A 92 -1.07 7.97 -2.75
CA PHE A 92 0.37 8.17 -2.61
C PHE A 92 0.76 8.30 -1.14
N LEU A 93 0.15 9.23 -0.42
CA LEU A 93 0.45 9.47 0.99
C LEU A 93 0.13 8.23 1.85
N HIS A 94 -0.99 7.56 1.59
CA HIS A 94 -1.36 6.32 2.26
C HIS A 94 -0.30 5.23 2.06
N THR A 95 0.10 4.99 0.81
CA THR A 95 1.10 3.97 0.47
C THR A 95 2.46 4.33 1.05
N LEU A 96 2.89 5.58 0.90
CA LEU A 96 4.16 6.03 1.47
C LEU A 96 4.20 5.87 3.00
N THR A 97 3.14 6.29 3.71
CA THR A 97 3.04 6.12 5.17
C THR A 97 3.12 4.65 5.56
N HIS A 98 2.45 3.76 4.83
CA HIS A 98 2.51 2.32 5.02
C HIS A 98 3.96 1.80 4.94
N GLU A 99 4.70 2.21 3.91
CA GLU A 99 6.08 1.79 3.69
C GLU A 99 7.04 2.40 4.73
N VAL A 100 6.81 3.65 5.14
CA VAL A 100 7.60 4.30 6.21
C VAL A 100 7.43 3.58 7.54
N LEU A 101 6.24 3.07 7.86
CA LEU A 101 6.03 2.28 9.08
C LEU A 101 6.82 0.95 9.05
N HIS A 102 6.92 0.31 7.89
CA HIS A 102 7.80 -0.84 7.74
C HIS A 102 9.27 -0.46 7.97
N ALA A 103 9.70 0.66 7.41
CA ALA A 103 11.05 1.19 7.64
C ALA A 103 11.31 1.51 9.12
N ALA A 104 10.28 1.94 9.88
CA ALA A 104 10.34 2.18 11.32
C ALA A 104 10.42 0.89 12.16
N GLY A 105 10.25 -0.28 11.55
CA GLY A 105 10.34 -1.59 12.22
C GLY A 105 9.02 -2.27 12.53
N LEU A 106 7.88 -1.72 12.09
CA LEU A 106 6.60 -2.42 12.09
C LEU A 106 6.56 -3.37 10.89
N LEU A 107 7.21 -4.53 11.03
CA LEU A 107 7.41 -5.47 9.91
C LEU A 107 6.14 -6.24 9.53
N ASP A 108 5.20 -6.37 10.44
CA ASP A 108 3.96 -7.12 10.27
C ASP A 108 2.77 -6.16 10.02
N HIS A 109 1.80 -6.61 9.22
CA HIS A 109 0.54 -5.88 8.98
C HIS A 109 -0.47 -6.18 10.10
N ASP A 110 -0.13 -5.82 11.31
CA ASP A 110 -0.97 -6.01 12.49
C ASP A 110 -1.93 -4.84 12.75
N GLY A 111 -2.66 -4.92 13.86
CA GLY A 111 -3.60 -3.88 14.27
C GLY A 111 -2.96 -2.52 14.55
N LEU A 112 -1.73 -2.50 15.05
CA LEU A 112 -0.98 -1.26 15.31
C LEU A 112 -0.62 -0.57 14.00
N HIS A 113 -0.02 -1.32 13.05
CA HIS A 113 0.32 -0.82 11.73
C HIS A 113 -0.91 -0.20 11.04
N ALA A 114 -2.03 -0.95 10.97
CA ALA A 114 -3.26 -0.48 10.34
C ALA A 114 -3.85 0.76 11.04
N LYS A 115 -3.79 0.82 12.37
CA LYS A 115 -4.27 1.96 13.18
C LYS A 115 -3.49 3.22 12.86
N ILE A 116 -2.16 3.15 12.81
CA ILE A 116 -1.30 4.32 12.60
C ILE A 116 -1.40 4.81 11.16
N VAL A 117 -1.35 3.91 10.15
CA VAL A 117 -1.61 4.30 8.75
C VAL A 117 -2.95 5.01 8.63
N GLY A 118 -4.02 4.43 9.20
CA GLY A 118 -5.37 5.00 9.14
C GLY A 118 -5.50 6.35 9.83
N LYS A 119 -4.67 6.64 10.83
CA LYS A 119 -4.65 7.92 11.54
C LYS A 119 -3.90 9.00 10.77
N ILE A 120 -2.73 8.69 10.23
CA ILE A 120 -1.87 9.66 9.52
C ILE A 120 -2.38 9.90 8.09
N ALA A 121 -2.64 8.82 7.36
CA ALA A 121 -2.99 8.86 5.96
C ALA A 121 -4.08 7.80 5.65
N PRO A 122 -5.35 8.07 5.96
CA PRO A 122 -6.42 7.11 5.70
C PRO A 122 -6.53 6.77 4.21
N ALA A 123 -6.75 5.48 3.91
CA ALA A 123 -6.91 5.02 2.54
C ALA A 123 -8.09 5.73 1.85
N PRO A 124 -7.94 6.19 0.61
CA PRO A 124 -9.05 6.74 -0.15
C PRO A 124 -10.09 5.66 -0.42
N LYS A 125 -11.37 6.06 -0.50
CA LYS A 125 -12.41 5.14 -0.97
C LYS A 125 -12.18 4.84 -2.45
N LEU A 126 -12.56 3.64 -2.89
CA LEU A 126 -12.40 3.24 -4.30
C LEU A 126 -12.93 4.28 -5.29
N ARG A 127 -14.13 4.83 -5.03
CA ARG A 127 -14.77 5.85 -5.88
C ARG A 127 -14.05 7.20 -5.93
N ASP A 128 -13.19 7.46 -4.94
CA ASP A 128 -12.48 8.74 -4.76
C ASP A 128 -11.01 8.63 -5.21
N SER A 129 -10.59 7.45 -5.73
CA SER A 129 -9.24 7.15 -6.16
C SER A 129 -9.21 6.73 -7.63
N PRO A 130 -8.74 7.58 -8.54
CA PRO A 130 -8.61 7.23 -9.97
C PRO A 130 -7.71 6.01 -10.20
N VAL A 131 -6.66 5.88 -9.41
CA VAL A 131 -5.71 4.75 -9.49
C VAL A 131 -6.39 3.44 -9.07
N LEU A 132 -7.08 3.41 -7.93
CA LEU A 132 -7.80 2.21 -7.48
C LEU A 132 -8.93 1.82 -8.46
N MET A 133 -9.62 2.79 -9.03
CA MET A 133 -10.65 2.52 -10.05
C MET A 133 -10.03 1.86 -11.28
N ARG A 134 -8.93 2.41 -11.80
CA ARG A 134 -8.21 1.84 -12.95
C ARG A 134 -7.67 0.43 -12.67
N LEU A 135 -7.07 0.22 -11.50
CA LEU A 135 -6.58 -1.11 -11.09
C LEU A 135 -7.73 -2.12 -10.99
N ARG A 136 -8.87 -1.72 -10.43
CA ARG A 136 -10.07 -2.55 -10.37
C ARG A 136 -10.57 -2.92 -11.78
N GLU A 137 -10.68 -1.97 -12.69
CA GLU A 137 -11.11 -2.20 -14.07
C GLU A 137 -10.17 -3.21 -14.75
N LYS A 138 -8.85 -3.00 -14.65
CA LYS A 138 -7.85 -3.92 -15.20
C LYS A 138 -8.00 -5.35 -14.64
N VAL A 139 -8.27 -5.49 -13.34
CA VAL A 139 -8.53 -6.81 -12.74
C VAL A 139 -9.82 -7.42 -13.30
N LEU A 140 -10.90 -6.63 -13.44
CA LEU A 140 -12.16 -7.11 -13.98
C LEU A 140 -12.04 -7.59 -15.44
N GLU A 141 -11.23 -6.88 -16.25
CA GLU A 141 -10.95 -7.27 -17.65
C GLU A 141 -10.20 -8.62 -17.77
N THR A 142 -9.33 -8.93 -16.80
CA THR A 142 -8.56 -10.18 -16.79
C THR A 142 -9.34 -11.39 -16.27
N LEU A 143 -10.53 -11.18 -15.69
CA LEU A 143 -11.35 -12.26 -15.16
C LEU A 143 -12.10 -12.98 -16.29
N PRO A 144 -12.07 -14.33 -16.35
CA PRO A 144 -12.63 -15.11 -17.45
C PRO A 144 -14.16 -15.02 -17.57
N GLU A 145 -14.83 -14.57 -16.51
CA GLU A 145 -16.29 -14.50 -16.45
C GLU A 145 -16.75 -13.04 -16.30
N GLY A 146 -17.29 -12.45 -17.36
CA GLY A 146 -17.92 -11.11 -17.34
C GLY A 146 -19.25 -11.07 -16.57
N GLN A 147 -19.81 -12.22 -16.21
CA GLN A 147 -21.11 -12.35 -15.55
C GLN A 147 -21.10 -13.38 -14.43
N TRP A 148 -21.96 -13.13 -13.43
CA TRP A 148 -22.28 -14.13 -12.42
C TRP A 148 -23.51 -14.93 -12.84
N ILE A 149 -23.48 -16.24 -12.63
CA ILE A 149 -24.60 -17.16 -12.91
C ILE A 149 -25.00 -17.84 -11.60
N CYS A 150 -26.27 -17.73 -11.25
CA CYS A 150 -26.80 -18.45 -10.09
C CYS A 150 -27.06 -19.92 -10.45
N SER A 151 -26.38 -20.84 -9.79
CA SER A 151 -26.57 -22.31 -10.01
C SER A 151 -27.98 -22.80 -9.66
N LYS A 152 -28.69 -22.09 -8.75
CA LYS A 152 -30.03 -22.48 -8.30
C LYS A 152 -31.17 -22.04 -9.24
N CYS A 153 -31.10 -20.79 -9.73
CA CYS A 153 -32.22 -20.24 -10.53
C CYS A 153 -31.81 -19.79 -11.94
N GLY A 154 -30.58 -20.01 -12.35
CA GLY A 154 -30.07 -19.61 -13.67
C GLY A 154 -29.99 -18.10 -13.93
N HIS A 155 -30.31 -17.27 -12.93
CA HIS A 155 -30.24 -15.82 -13.09
C HIS A 155 -28.81 -15.37 -13.36
N THR A 156 -28.62 -14.54 -14.38
CA THR A 156 -27.34 -13.95 -14.75
C THR A 156 -27.35 -12.45 -14.49
N TRP A 157 -26.21 -11.91 -14.03
CA TRP A 157 -26.03 -10.47 -13.90
C TRP A 157 -24.56 -10.09 -14.08
N GLU A 158 -24.32 -8.87 -14.49
CA GLU A 158 -23.00 -8.32 -14.78
C GLU A 158 -22.07 -8.35 -13.54
N ARG A 159 -20.84 -8.76 -13.76
CA ARG A 159 -19.80 -8.78 -12.73
C ARG A 159 -19.23 -7.36 -12.51
N ARG A 160 -19.68 -6.70 -11.46
CA ARG A 160 -19.24 -5.36 -11.07
C ARG A 160 -18.28 -5.37 -9.87
N ARG A 161 -17.96 -6.56 -9.33
CA ARG A 161 -17.07 -6.73 -8.17
C ARG A 161 -16.07 -7.84 -8.44
N VAL A 162 -14.86 -7.65 -7.90
CA VAL A 162 -13.81 -8.69 -7.92
C VAL A 162 -14.22 -9.88 -7.05
N THR A 163 -14.76 -9.59 -5.86
CA THR A 163 -15.21 -10.60 -4.91
C THR A 163 -16.53 -11.22 -5.32
N ARG A 164 -16.63 -12.54 -5.14
CA ARG A 164 -17.86 -13.32 -5.40
C ARG A 164 -18.99 -12.81 -4.51
N PRO A 165 -20.21 -12.64 -5.04
CA PRO A 165 -21.36 -12.27 -4.22
C PRO A 165 -21.72 -13.41 -3.24
N THR A 166 -22.17 -13.07 -2.05
CA THR A 166 -22.58 -14.05 -1.04
C THR A 166 -23.95 -14.67 -1.35
N ARG A 167 -24.81 -13.93 -2.06
CA ARG A 167 -26.18 -14.35 -2.40
C ARG A 167 -26.58 -13.89 -3.79
N CYS A 168 -27.47 -14.69 -4.41
CA CYS A 168 -28.12 -14.30 -5.66
C CYS A 168 -29.10 -13.14 -5.43
N PRO A 169 -29.09 -12.08 -6.26
CA PRO A 169 -30.00 -10.96 -6.14
C PRO A 169 -31.47 -11.31 -6.44
N LYS A 170 -31.72 -12.41 -7.18
CA LYS A 170 -33.08 -12.82 -7.56
C LYS A 170 -33.70 -13.81 -6.57
N CYS A 171 -32.97 -14.87 -6.19
CA CYS A 171 -33.56 -15.94 -5.36
C CYS A 171 -32.95 -16.02 -3.96
N ALA A 172 -32.06 -15.12 -3.61
CA ALA A 172 -31.34 -15.04 -2.32
C ALA A 172 -30.57 -16.31 -1.91
N SER A 173 -30.43 -17.32 -2.79
CA SER A 173 -29.62 -18.51 -2.51
C SER A 173 -28.17 -18.10 -2.29
N ARG A 174 -27.50 -18.77 -1.36
CA ARG A 174 -26.06 -18.56 -1.13
C ARG A 174 -25.25 -19.14 -2.30
N PHE A 175 -24.17 -18.47 -2.64
CA PHE A 175 -23.12 -19.05 -3.46
C PHE A 175 -22.27 -19.94 -2.55
N GLU A 176 -22.13 -21.19 -2.93
CA GLU A 176 -21.20 -22.11 -2.26
C GLU A 176 -19.75 -21.68 -2.56
N ALA A 177 -18.89 -21.83 -1.57
CA ALA A 177 -17.48 -21.44 -1.64
C ALA A 177 -16.71 -22.27 -2.67
#